data_16ba6397e56e06e60344c8c8baad2f68
#
_entry.id   16ba6397e56e06e60344c8c8baad2f68
#
_cell.length_a   1.000
_cell.length_b   1.000
_cell.length_c   1.000
_cell.angle_alpha   90.00
_cell.angle_beta   90.00
_cell.angle_gamma   90.00
#
_symmetry.space_group_name_H-M   'P 1'
#
loop_
_entity.id
_entity.type
_entity.pdbx_description
1 polymer ?
#
loop_
_entity_poly.entity_id
_entity_poly.type
_entity_poly.pdbx_seq_one_letter_code
_entity_poly.pdbx_strand_id
1 'polypeptide(L)'
;LVGSEMCIRDRSLTCSYCANFHKNVYPELKKNFIDEGIISIEYKSFPLNIAALNASKFAHCENDGNSELLHFLYDNQNEWAKGSTAEEYNKNLIKVIKSGNFKIDEQKCLENKSLEDHILNDRIEGVKSFNINSTPTLLINGKKFEKSLTYKNLKKAIEKLL
;
A
#
# COMPACT_ATOMS: atom_id res chain seq x y z
N LEU A 1 18.78 0.97 19.84
CA LEU A 1 18.37 -0.20 19.04
C LEU A 1 17.66 0.34 17.81
N VAL A 2 18.31 0.27 16.66
CA VAL A 2 17.68 0.58 15.37
C VAL A 2 16.74 -0.60 15.10
N GLY A 3 15.43 -0.39 15.19
CA GLY A 3 14.43 -1.39 14.85
C GLY A 3 14.64 -1.90 13.42
N SER A 4 14.38 -3.19 13.19
CA SER A 4 14.46 -3.77 11.84
C SER A 4 13.51 -3.04 10.91
N GLU A 5 14.04 -2.42 9.86
CA GLU A 5 13.23 -1.74 8.87
C GLU A 5 12.55 -2.78 7.97
N MET A 6 11.25 -2.94 8.15
CA MET A 6 10.45 -3.76 7.26
C MET A 6 9.76 -2.85 6.24
N CYS A 7 10.18 -2.95 5.01
CA CYS A 7 9.53 -2.25 3.91
C CYS A 7 8.48 -3.17 3.28
N ILE A 8 7.20 -2.79 3.35
CA ILE A 8 6.20 -3.38 2.47
C ILE A 8 6.33 -2.64 1.15
N ARG A 9 7.23 -3.13 0.33
CA ARG A 9 7.34 -2.66 -1.05
C ARG A 9 6.28 -3.33 -1.90
N ASP A 10 5.81 -2.54 -2.83
CA ASP A 10 5.08 -2.97 -4.00
C ASP A 10 3.70 -3.52 -3.68
N ARG A 11 2.89 -2.60 -3.25
CA ARG A 11 1.46 -2.76 -3.08
C ARG A 11 0.68 -2.07 -4.19
N SER A 12 -0.38 -2.68 -4.62
CA SER A 12 -1.36 -2.07 -5.50
C SER A 12 -2.73 -2.00 -4.84
N LEU A 13 -3.36 -0.84 -4.89
CA LEU A 13 -4.67 -0.64 -4.29
C LEU A 13 -5.79 -1.40 -4.99
N THR A 14 -5.57 -1.89 -6.22
CA THR A 14 -6.51 -2.78 -6.92
C THR A 14 -6.20 -4.27 -6.76
N CYS A 15 -5.11 -4.62 -6.07
CA CYS A 15 -4.71 -6.00 -5.85
C CYS A 15 -5.49 -6.63 -4.69
N SER A 16 -6.24 -7.70 -4.94
CA SER A 16 -7.01 -8.43 -3.91
C SER A 16 -6.12 -9.09 -2.85
N TYR A 17 -4.95 -9.57 -3.23
CA TYR A 17 -3.96 -10.13 -2.29
C TYR A 17 -3.40 -9.06 -1.36
N CYS A 18 -3.23 -7.82 -1.84
CA CYS A 18 -2.84 -6.69 -1.01
C CYS A 18 -3.93 -6.34 0.01
N ALA A 19 -5.19 -6.29 -0.42
CA ALA A 19 -6.32 -6.08 0.48
C ALA A 19 -6.43 -7.20 1.53
N ASN A 20 -6.24 -8.46 1.11
CA ASN A 20 -6.22 -9.59 2.03
C ASN A 20 -5.09 -9.49 3.08
N PHE A 21 -3.90 -9.08 2.66
CA PHE A 21 -2.79 -8.83 3.59
C PHE A 21 -3.15 -7.74 4.61
N HIS A 22 -3.70 -6.62 4.15
CA HIS A 22 -4.14 -5.52 5.03
C HIS A 22 -5.22 -5.96 6.03
N LYS A 23 -6.16 -6.78 5.60
CA LYS A 23 -7.26 -7.24 6.44
C LYS A 23 -6.85 -8.32 7.45
N ASN A 24 -6.03 -9.28 7.04
CA ASN A 24 -5.82 -10.52 7.80
C ASN A 24 -4.42 -10.67 8.40
N VAL A 25 -3.44 -9.89 7.96
CA VAL A 25 -2.04 -10.01 8.42
C VAL A 25 -1.55 -8.74 9.09
N TYR A 26 -1.77 -7.60 8.47
CA TYR A 26 -1.30 -6.30 8.95
C TYR A 26 -1.77 -5.95 10.38
N PRO A 27 -3.04 -6.19 10.80
CA PRO A 27 -3.48 -5.82 12.14
C PRO A 27 -2.69 -6.52 13.26
N GLU A 28 -2.35 -7.79 13.06
CA GLU A 28 -1.52 -8.52 14.03
C GLU A 28 -0.06 -8.06 14.02
N LEU A 29 0.50 -7.75 12.84
CA LEU A 29 1.83 -7.15 12.74
C LEU A 29 1.87 -5.79 13.42
N LYS A 30 0.86 -4.96 13.17
CA LYS A 30 0.73 -3.65 13.79
C LYS A 30 0.75 -3.76 15.30
N LYS A 31 -0.18 -4.54 15.86
CA LYS A 31 -0.33 -4.70 17.31
C LYS A 31 0.92 -5.25 17.99
N ASN A 32 1.57 -6.26 17.40
CA ASN A 32 2.62 -7.01 18.10
C ASN A 32 4.04 -6.54 17.79
N PHE A 33 4.23 -5.73 16.76
CA PHE A 33 5.58 -5.33 16.34
C PHE A 33 5.70 -3.84 16.03
N ILE A 34 4.73 -3.22 15.34
CA ILE A 34 4.83 -1.82 14.93
C ILE A 34 4.52 -0.90 16.11
N ASP A 35 3.41 -1.13 16.80
CA ASP A 35 2.99 -0.32 17.96
C ASP A 35 3.96 -0.49 19.13
N GLU A 36 4.65 -1.62 19.21
CA GLU A 36 5.72 -1.89 20.17
C GLU A 36 7.09 -1.29 19.75
N GLY A 37 7.15 -0.66 18.59
CA GLY A 37 8.40 -0.04 18.08
C GLY A 37 9.50 -1.05 17.70
N ILE A 38 9.14 -2.32 17.52
CA ILE A 38 10.09 -3.39 17.17
C ILE A 38 10.46 -3.33 15.69
N ILE A 39 9.49 -2.99 14.84
CA ILE A 39 9.69 -2.80 13.40
C ILE A 39 9.02 -1.51 12.94
N SER A 40 9.51 -0.95 11.83
CA SER A 40 8.84 0.09 11.06
C SER A 40 8.39 -0.48 9.71
N ILE A 41 7.29 0.06 9.17
CA ILE A 41 6.78 -0.31 7.85
C ILE A 41 6.80 0.91 6.95
N GLU A 42 7.46 0.78 5.81
CA GLU A 42 7.38 1.73 4.70
C GLU A 42 6.50 1.14 3.59
N TYR A 43 5.57 1.93 3.07
CA TYR A 43 4.72 1.53 1.96
C TYR A 43 5.20 2.16 0.66
N LYS A 44 5.54 1.34 -0.32
CA LYS A 44 5.86 1.75 -1.68
C LYS A 44 4.73 1.38 -2.64
N SER A 45 4.35 2.28 -3.52
CA SER A 45 3.27 2.04 -4.47
C SER A 45 3.76 1.34 -5.73
N PHE A 46 3.01 0.32 -6.14
CA PHE A 46 3.24 -0.43 -7.36
C PHE A 46 1.92 -0.55 -8.14
N PRO A 47 1.41 0.55 -8.70
CA PRO A 47 0.13 0.52 -9.37
C PRO A 47 0.13 -0.42 -10.57
N LEU A 48 -0.83 -1.36 -10.60
CA LEU A 48 -0.99 -2.34 -11.66
C LEU A 48 -1.78 -1.79 -12.85
N ASN A 49 -2.57 -0.74 -12.62
CA ASN A 49 -3.44 -0.10 -13.62
C ASN A 49 -3.71 1.36 -13.23
N ILE A 50 -4.43 2.08 -14.08
CA ILE A 50 -4.77 3.48 -13.87
C ILE A 50 -5.63 3.70 -12.60
N ALA A 51 -6.52 2.79 -12.28
CA ALA A 51 -7.33 2.87 -11.07
C ALA A 51 -6.46 2.78 -9.81
N ALA A 52 -5.48 1.89 -9.79
CA ALA A 52 -4.51 1.78 -8.70
C ALA A 52 -3.62 3.02 -8.61
N LEU A 53 -3.21 3.59 -9.74
CA LEU A 53 -2.44 4.83 -9.77
C LEU A 53 -3.22 5.98 -9.14
N ASN A 54 -4.47 6.20 -9.56
CA ASN A 54 -5.31 7.27 -9.04
C ASN A 54 -5.62 7.06 -7.55
N ALA A 55 -5.92 5.84 -7.13
CA ALA A 55 -6.10 5.52 -5.71
C ALA A 55 -4.83 5.78 -4.89
N SER A 56 -3.65 5.49 -5.44
CA SER A 56 -2.36 5.79 -4.80
C SER A 56 -2.14 7.31 -4.69
N LYS A 57 -2.54 8.09 -5.71
CA LYS A 57 -2.47 9.55 -5.66
C LYS A 57 -3.31 10.10 -4.49
N PHE A 58 -4.51 9.62 -4.28
CA PHE A 58 -5.31 10.01 -3.11
C PHE A 58 -4.65 9.60 -1.79
N ALA A 59 -4.17 8.37 -1.68
CA ALA A 59 -3.53 7.87 -0.47
C ALA A 59 -2.24 8.63 -0.10
N HIS A 60 -1.51 9.16 -1.09
CA HIS A 60 -0.28 9.94 -0.89
C HIS A 60 -0.50 11.46 -0.83
N CYS A 61 -1.68 11.96 -1.23
CA CYS A 61 -1.92 13.40 -1.42
C CYS A 61 -1.76 14.22 -0.14
N GLU A 62 -2.19 13.68 0.98
CA GLU A 62 -2.15 14.36 2.29
C GLU A 62 -0.94 13.94 3.13
N ASN A 63 -0.36 12.77 2.85
CA ASN A 63 0.88 12.29 3.42
C ASN A 63 1.50 11.21 2.50
N ASP A 64 2.67 10.75 2.78
CA ASP A 64 3.47 9.81 1.98
C ASP A 64 2.89 8.38 1.81
N GLY A 65 1.58 8.23 1.84
CA GLY A 65 0.86 6.97 1.64
C GLY A 65 0.72 6.11 2.89
N ASN A 66 1.08 6.65 4.04
CA ASN A 66 0.89 6.01 5.34
C ASN A 66 -0.31 6.62 6.08
N SER A 67 -1.43 6.79 5.37
CA SER A 67 -2.62 7.46 5.86
C SER A 67 -3.71 6.47 6.26
N GLU A 68 -4.64 6.95 7.10
CA GLU A 68 -5.88 6.22 7.39
C GLU A 68 -6.68 5.95 6.11
N LEU A 69 -6.61 6.86 5.13
CA LEU A 69 -7.25 6.69 3.84
C LEU A 69 -6.74 5.45 3.10
N LEU A 70 -5.44 5.16 3.18
CA LEU A 70 -4.88 3.95 2.58
C LEU A 70 -5.57 2.69 3.11
N HIS A 71 -5.69 2.58 4.43
CA HIS A 71 -6.33 1.42 5.07
C HIS A 71 -7.81 1.36 4.72
N PHE A 72 -8.49 2.50 4.76
CA PHE A 72 -9.89 2.62 4.39
C PHE A 72 -10.15 2.18 2.93
N LEU A 73 -9.27 2.54 2.01
CA LEU A 73 -9.39 2.12 0.60
C LEU A 73 -9.20 0.61 0.42
N TYR A 74 -8.35 -0.03 1.19
CA TYR A 74 -8.24 -1.50 1.18
C TYR A 74 -9.48 -2.18 1.77
N ASP A 75 -9.99 -1.68 2.87
CA ASP A 75 -11.18 -2.23 3.52
C ASP A 75 -12.42 -2.15 2.62
N ASN A 76 -12.48 -1.11 1.78
CA ASN A 76 -13.58 -0.86 0.85
C ASN A 76 -13.23 -1.15 -0.62
N GLN A 77 -12.18 -1.94 -0.88
CA GLN A 77 -11.69 -2.20 -2.24
C GLN A 77 -12.79 -2.68 -3.19
N ASN A 78 -13.65 -3.58 -2.74
CA ASN A 78 -14.74 -4.14 -3.55
C ASN A 78 -15.80 -3.11 -3.96
N GLU A 79 -15.88 -1.98 -3.24
CA GLU A 79 -16.85 -0.92 -3.53
C GLU A 79 -16.35 0.03 -4.63
N TRP A 80 -15.07 0.36 -4.62
CA TRP A 80 -14.51 1.32 -5.55
C TRP A 80 -13.71 0.71 -6.70
N ALA A 81 -13.04 -0.43 -6.49
CA ALA A 81 -12.18 -1.05 -7.51
C ALA A 81 -12.99 -1.85 -8.54
N LYS A 82 -14.06 -1.26 -9.02
CA LYS A 82 -14.97 -1.83 -10.04
C LYS A 82 -15.33 -0.75 -11.06
N GLY A 83 -15.41 -1.17 -12.32
CA GLY A 83 -15.70 -0.30 -13.46
C GLY A 83 -15.06 -0.82 -14.73
N SER A 84 -15.36 -0.20 -15.85
CA SER A 84 -14.83 -0.52 -17.18
C SER A 84 -13.93 0.60 -17.73
N THR A 85 -14.08 1.82 -17.20
CA THR A 85 -13.34 3.01 -17.63
C THR A 85 -12.65 3.70 -16.44
N ALA A 86 -11.60 4.48 -16.72
CA ALA A 86 -10.93 5.29 -15.70
C ALA A 86 -11.91 6.24 -14.97
N GLU A 87 -12.89 6.77 -15.70
CA GLU A 87 -13.91 7.67 -15.14
C GLU A 87 -14.81 6.94 -14.15
N GLU A 88 -15.27 5.72 -14.48
CA GLU A 88 -16.08 4.90 -13.58
C GLU A 88 -15.31 4.55 -12.30
N TYR A 89 -14.04 4.14 -12.43
CA TYR A 89 -13.18 3.88 -11.28
C TYR A 89 -13.03 5.13 -10.40
N ASN A 90 -12.74 6.28 -10.99
CA ASN A 90 -12.58 7.53 -10.25
C ASN A 90 -13.88 7.93 -9.55
N LYS A 91 -15.03 7.81 -10.22
CA LYS A 91 -16.34 8.10 -9.62
C LYS A 91 -16.61 7.23 -8.39
N ASN A 92 -16.36 5.92 -8.50
CA ASN A 92 -16.55 4.99 -7.39
C ASN A 92 -15.56 5.27 -6.26
N LEU A 93 -14.31 5.53 -6.58
CA LEU A 93 -13.25 5.87 -5.63
C LEU A 93 -13.61 7.13 -4.83
N ILE A 94 -13.98 8.21 -5.51
CA ILE A 94 -14.40 9.47 -4.87
C ILE A 94 -15.62 9.27 -3.97
N LYS A 95 -16.60 8.51 -4.44
CA LYS A 95 -17.80 8.18 -3.64
C LYS A 95 -17.42 7.47 -2.32
N VAL A 96 -16.51 6.51 -2.39
CA VAL A 96 -16.06 5.76 -1.21
C VAL A 96 -15.24 6.68 -0.29
N ILE A 97 -14.33 7.50 -0.81
CA ILE A 97 -13.57 8.46 -0.01
C ILE A 97 -14.51 9.40 0.77
N LYS A 98 -15.54 9.94 0.11
CA LYS A 98 -16.54 10.81 0.74
C LYS A 98 -17.34 10.09 1.83
N SER A 99 -17.64 8.81 1.64
CA SER A 99 -18.38 8.04 2.66
C SER A 99 -17.56 7.82 3.94
N GLY A 100 -16.23 7.86 3.85
CA GLY A 100 -15.32 7.80 5.00
C GLY A 100 -15.09 9.16 5.69
N ASN A 101 -15.79 10.21 5.27
CA ASN A 101 -15.62 11.59 5.78
C ASN A 101 -14.20 12.19 5.58
N PHE A 102 -13.43 11.65 4.64
CA PHE A 102 -12.14 12.22 4.27
C PHE A 102 -12.33 13.53 3.50
N LYS A 103 -11.68 14.59 3.97
CA LYS A 103 -11.70 15.91 3.33
C LYS A 103 -10.50 16.03 2.41
N ILE A 104 -10.68 15.69 1.14
CA ILE A 104 -9.62 15.69 0.14
C ILE A 104 -10.03 16.58 -1.03
N ASP A 105 -9.08 17.36 -1.50
CA ASP A 105 -9.20 18.09 -2.76
C ASP A 105 -8.94 17.12 -3.92
N GLU A 106 -10.02 16.66 -4.53
CA GLU A 106 -10.00 15.65 -5.58
C GLU A 106 -9.16 16.09 -6.79
N GLN A 107 -9.35 17.32 -7.24
CA GLN A 107 -8.66 17.86 -8.39
C GLN A 107 -7.17 18.01 -8.11
N LYS A 108 -6.82 18.61 -6.98
CA LYS A 108 -5.42 18.76 -6.53
C LYS A 108 -4.68 17.43 -6.48
N CYS A 109 -5.32 16.38 -5.95
CA CYS A 109 -4.71 15.06 -5.86
C CYS A 109 -4.54 14.40 -7.23
N LEU A 110 -5.57 14.42 -8.07
CA LEU A 110 -5.53 13.77 -9.38
C LEU A 110 -4.62 14.48 -10.39
N GLU A 111 -4.51 15.81 -10.32
CA GLU A 111 -3.70 16.60 -11.24
C GLU A 111 -2.25 16.79 -10.76
N ASN A 112 -1.90 16.29 -9.58
CA ASN A 112 -0.56 16.42 -9.03
C ASN A 112 0.46 15.57 -9.80
N LYS A 113 1.13 16.19 -10.75
CA LYS A 113 2.11 15.52 -11.62
C LYS A 113 3.36 15.06 -10.85
N SER A 114 3.83 15.86 -9.90
CA SER A 114 4.99 15.48 -9.07
C SER A 114 4.71 14.23 -8.24
N LEU A 115 3.49 14.12 -7.69
CA LEU A 115 3.05 12.94 -6.96
C LEU A 115 2.92 11.70 -7.86
N GLU A 116 2.38 11.89 -9.06
CA GLU A 116 2.30 10.83 -10.07
C GLU A 116 3.69 10.28 -10.41
N ASP A 117 4.63 11.19 -10.70
CA ASP A 117 6.01 10.82 -11.01
C ASP A 117 6.69 10.11 -9.83
N HIS A 118 6.45 10.54 -8.60
CA HIS A 118 6.94 9.85 -7.39
C HIS A 118 6.41 8.40 -7.31
N ILE A 119 5.11 8.20 -7.47
CA ILE A 119 4.48 6.87 -7.43
C ILE A 119 5.00 5.97 -8.55
N LEU A 120 5.16 6.51 -9.75
CA LEU A 120 5.70 5.75 -10.89
C LEU A 120 7.19 5.43 -10.71
N ASN A 121 7.96 6.32 -10.11
CA ASN A 121 9.37 6.07 -9.77
C ASN A 121 9.51 4.97 -8.72
N ASP A 122 8.66 4.91 -7.71
CA ASP A 122 8.61 3.80 -6.75
C ASP A 122 8.45 2.45 -7.48
N ARG A 123 7.54 2.39 -8.45
CA ARG A 123 7.34 1.19 -9.26
C ARG A 123 8.57 0.84 -10.09
N ILE A 124 9.17 1.83 -10.75
CA ILE A 124 10.37 1.64 -11.58
C ILE A 124 11.53 1.12 -10.71
N GLU A 125 11.72 1.71 -9.54
CA GLU A 125 12.73 1.27 -8.59
C GLU A 125 12.49 -0.17 -8.11
N GLY A 126 11.24 -0.50 -7.79
CA GLY A 126 10.86 -1.86 -7.40
C GLY A 126 11.26 -2.90 -8.46
N VAL A 127 10.96 -2.62 -9.74
CA VAL A 127 11.33 -3.52 -10.84
C VAL A 127 12.85 -3.58 -11.00
N LYS A 128 13.54 -2.44 -11.06
CA LYS A 128 14.98 -2.38 -11.40
C LYS A 128 15.89 -2.85 -10.28
N SER A 129 15.62 -2.41 -9.05
CA SER A 129 16.50 -2.63 -7.91
C SER A 129 16.19 -3.89 -7.12
N PHE A 130 14.94 -4.34 -7.13
CA PHE A 130 14.48 -5.47 -6.31
C PHE A 130 13.84 -6.61 -7.11
N ASN A 131 13.84 -6.50 -8.46
CA ASN A 131 13.23 -7.49 -9.36
C ASN A 131 11.80 -7.86 -8.96
N ILE A 132 10.99 -6.84 -8.62
CA ILE A 132 9.62 -7.03 -8.21
C ILE A 132 8.72 -7.16 -9.44
N ASN A 133 7.94 -8.21 -9.48
CA ASN A 133 7.06 -8.57 -10.59
C ASN A 133 5.63 -8.92 -10.15
N SER A 134 5.36 -8.88 -8.86
CA SER A 134 4.05 -9.22 -8.29
C SER A 134 3.76 -8.41 -7.03
N THR A 135 2.48 -8.29 -6.65
CA THR A 135 2.03 -7.61 -5.45
C THR A 135 1.13 -8.53 -4.60
N PRO A 136 1.18 -8.42 -3.28
CA PRO A 136 2.15 -7.67 -2.49
C PRO A 136 3.53 -8.33 -2.48
N THR A 137 4.58 -7.54 -2.51
CA THR A 137 5.95 -7.99 -2.24
C THR A 137 6.45 -7.33 -0.97
N LEU A 138 7.06 -8.10 -0.09
CA LEU A 138 7.62 -7.64 1.16
C LEU A 138 9.14 -7.71 1.12
N LEU A 139 9.80 -6.66 1.55
CA LEU A 139 11.23 -6.65 1.82
C LEU A 139 11.44 -6.54 3.34
N ILE A 140 12.32 -7.35 3.88
CA ILE A 140 12.76 -7.27 5.28
C ILE A 140 14.26 -6.94 5.25
N ASN A 141 14.62 -5.77 5.77
CA ASN A 141 16.00 -5.26 5.72
C ASN A 141 16.57 -5.32 4.28
N GLY A 142 15.79 -4.87 3.30
CA GLY A 142 16.19 -4.83 1.88
C GLY A 142 16.20 -6.18 1.14
N LYS A 143 15.85 -7.29 1.80
CA LYS A 143 15.81 -8.62 1.19
C LYS A 143 14.37 -9.07 0.96
N LYS A 144 14.11 -9.57 -0.23
CA LYS A 144 12.79 -10.09 -0.60
C LYS A 144 12.38 -11.28 0.27
N PHE A 145 11.19 -11.20 0.83
CA PHE A 145 10.61 -12.29 1.62
C PHE A 145 9.95 -13.30 0.69
N GLU A 146 10.53 -14.49 0.61
CA GLU A 146 10.14 -15.51 -0.39
C GLU A 146 9.06 -16.49 0.10
N LYS A 147 8.66 -16.42 1.37
CA LYS A 147 7.61 -17.28 1.91
C LYS A 147 6.24 -16.65 1.75
N SER A 148 5.19 -17.45 1.89
CA SER A 148 3.82 -16.95 1.91
C SER A 148 3.63 -15.88 3.00
N LEU A 149 2.95 -14.78 2.64
CA LEU A 149 2.72 -13.62 3.48
C LEU A 149 1.62 -13.90 4.54
N THR A 150 1.92 -14.80 5.47
CA THR A 150 1.08 -15.08 6.62
C THR A 150 1.70 -14.46 7.87
N TYR A 151 0.88 -14.08 8.85
CA TYR A 151 1.37 -13.59 10.13
C TYR A 151 2.40 -14.53 10.76
N LYS A 152 2.12 -15.85 10.78
CA LYS A 152 3.03 -16.87 11.32
C LYS A 152 4.42 -16.85 10.70
N ASN A 153 4.48 -16.74 9.37
CA ASN A 153 5.76 -16.73 8.65
C ASN A 153 6.53 -15.43 8.88
N LEU A 154 5.83 -14.31 8.88
CA LEU A 154 6.42 -12.99 9.12
C LEU A 154 6.90 -12.85 10.57
N LYS A 155 6.07 -13.24 11.54
CA LYS A 155 6.46 -13.29 12.95
C LYS A 155 7.77 -14.06 13.13
N LYS A 156 7.86 -15.28 12.58
CA LYS A 156 9.07 -16.12 12.67
C LYS A 156 10.29 -15.47 11.98
N ALA A 157 10.08 -14.71 10.91
CA ALA A 157 11.17 -14.01 10.24
C ALA A 157 11.66 -12.81 11.05
N ILE A 158 10.74 -12.02 11.62
CA ILE A 158 11.05 -10.87 12.47
C ILE A 158 11.78 -11.32 13.73
N GLU A 159 11.25 -12.34 14.43
CA GLU A 159 11.86 -12.88 15.67
C GLU A 159 13.27 -13.44 15.49
N LYS A 160 13.66 -13.80 14.27
CA LYS A 160 15.04 -14.22 13.96
C LYS A 160 16.01 -13.06 13.75
N LEU A 161 15.50 -11.85 13.62
CA LEU A 161 16.30 -10.63 13.41
C LEU A 161 16.48 -9.83 14.70
N LEU A 162 15.76 -10.20 15.75
CA LEU A 162 15.86 -9.65 17.09
C LEU A 162 16.94 -10.40 17.91
#